data_4801eb8b8f01f996ff77c95909587649
#
_entry.id   4801eb8b8f01f996ff77c95909587649
#
_cell.length_a   1.000
_cell.length_b   1.000
_cell.length_c   1.000
_cell.angle_alpha   90.00
_cell.angle_beta   90.00
_cell.angle_gamma   90.00
#
_symmetry.space_group_name_H-M   'P 1'
#
loop_
_entity.id
_entity.type
_entity.pdbx_description
1 polymer ?
#
loop_
_entity_poly.entity_id
_entity_poly.type
_entity_poly.pdbx_seq_one_letter_code
_entity_poly.pdbx_strand_id
1 'polypeptide(L)'
;MRKFFPLAAAALVALHACDNFKTAIYEDDLALPRTEAAADTLFLSINLEYVTQGPSPAATEQMNQAILVQAFDLEEGEGSVEETAIRYREGLIDQYLNEADFSWEDQLQGNFTQKYKNYRNYLLSYYNFRGGAHGIQTVSQMVFDAKTGAILSEGDFFSDGYEKPVAELLREAVRVSMTAEAPELVELVMMDAIVPNGNFSVGKNGMEWIFQPYEAGPYALGIVSATLGWDQLKPYLK
;
A
#
# COMPACT_ATOMS: atom_id res chain seq x y z
N MET A 1 39.01 -2.58 -7.43
CA MET A 1 38.16 -2.13 -6.29
C MET A 1 37.50 -0.81 -6.63
N ARG A 2 36.33 -0.84 -7.27
CA ARG A 2 35.51 0.36 -7.47
C ARG A 2 34.73 0.58 -6.19
N LYS A 3 34.93 1.72 -5.55
CA LYS A 3 34.17 2.14 -4.39
C LYS A 3 32.74 2.45 -4.85
N PHE A 4 31.80 1.61 -4.44
CA PHE A 4 30.39 1.98 -4.51
C PHE A 4 30.18 3.13 -3.52
N PHE A 5 29.82 4.30 -4.04
CA PHE A 5 29.31 5.38 -3.21
C PHE A 5 27.81 5.10 -3.02
N PRO A 6 27.33 5.01 -1.79
CA PRO A 6 25.91 5.05 -1.56
C PRO A 6 25.41 6.44 -2.00
N LEU A 7 24.43 6.49 -2.91
CA LEU A 7 23.67 7.71 -3.07
C LEU A 7 23.02 8.02 -1.72
N ALA A 8 23.34 9.18 -1.17
CA ALA A 8 22.72 9.64 0.05
C ALA A 8 21.24 9.92 -0.25
N ALA A 9 20.35 9.22 0.47
CA ALA A 9 18.94 9.51 0.45
C ALA A 9 18.70 10.97 0.88
N ALA A 10 18.16 11.78 -0.02
CA ALA A 10 17.79 13.15 0.30
C ALA A 10 16.33 13.17 0.78
N ALA A 11 16.12 13.42 2.08
CA ALA A 11 14.80 13.64 2.61
C ALA A 11 14.20 14.96 2.10
N LEU A 12 13.19 14.90 1.27
CA LEU A 12 12.42 16.06 0.82
C LEU A 12 11.30 16.32 1.83
N VAL A 13 11.36 17.44 2.54
CA VAL A 13 10.32 17.82 3.51
C VAL A 13 9.18 18.52 2.79
N ALA A 14 8.03 17.89 2.70
CA ALA A 14 6.80 18.50 2.20
C ALA A 14 6.08 19.25 3.34
N LEU A 15 5.99 20.59 3.22
CA LEU A 15 5.31 21.46 4.19
C LEU A 15 3.82 21.56 3.87
N HIS A 16 2.97 20.89 4.64
CA HIS A 16 1.52 21.12 4.61
C HIS A 16 1.12 22.12 5.72
N ALA A 17 0.64 23.27 5.31
CA ALA A 17 0.26 24.35 6.21
C ALA A 17 -0.96 23.99 7.09
N CYS A 18 -0.90 24.29 8.38
CA CYS A 18 -1.93 24.26 9.43
C CYS A 18 -2.23 22.92 10.15
N ASP A 19 -1.44 21.89 9.96
CA ASP A 19 -1.44 20.71 10.82
C ASP A 19 -0.02 20.52 11.38
N ASN A 20 0.13 20.15 12.64
CA ASN A 20 1.43 19.73 13.20
C ASN A 20 1.92 18.40 12.60
N PHE A 21 1.41 18.02 11.42
CA PHE A 21 1.71 16.80 10.72
C PHE A 21 2.71 17.10 9.60
N LYS A 22 3.91 16.53 9.71
CA LYS A 22 4.96 16.64 8.69
C LYS A 22 5.42 15.26 8.30
N THR A 23 5.80 15.13 7.06
CA THR A 23 6.33 13.90 6.47
C THR A 23 7.68 14.14 5.83
N ALA A 24 8.41 13.07 5.60
CA ALA A 24 9.59 13.00 4.73
C ALA A 24 9.45 11.78 3.84
N ILE A 25 10.27 11.70 2.80
CA ILE A 25 10.32 10.56 1.89
C ILE A 25 11.68 9.89 2.07
N TYR A 26 11.68 8.57 2.25
CA TYR A 26 12.84 7.73 2.10
C TYR A 26 12.87 7.21 0.66
N GLU A 27 14.00 7.43 -0.01
CA GLU A 27 14.23 6.97 -1.38
C GLU A 27 15.49 6.12 -1.43
N ASP A 28 15.41 4.95 -2.05
CA ASP A 28 16.55 4.07 -2.30
C ASP A 28 16.33 3.35 -3.64
N ASP A 29 17.22 3.62 -4.60
CA ASP A 29 17.21 2.99 -5.90
C ASP A 29 18.51 2.20 -6.09
N LEU A 30 18.37 0.94 -6.52
CA LEU A 30 19.48 0.04 -6.77
C LEU A 30 19.32 -0.65 -8.13
N ALA A 31 20.41 -0.70 -8.88
CA ALA A 31 20.58 -1.62 -10.00
C ALA A 31 21.88 -2.41 -9.78
N LEU A 32 21.74 -3.68 -9.40
CA LEU A 32 22.86 -4.55 -9.06
C LEU A 32 22.97 -5.70 -10.08
N PRO A 33 23.95 -5.68 -11.00
CA PRO A 33 24.26 -6.83 -11.84
C PRO A 33 24.77 -7.99 -10.98
N ARG A 34 24.34 -9.22 -11.28
CA ARG A 34 24.77 -10.42 -10.55
C ARG A 34 26.28 -10.65 -10.63
N THR A 35 26.87 -10.37 -11.79
CA THR A 35 28.31 -10.35 -12.03
C THR A 35 28.66 -9.23 -12.99
N GLU A 36 29.94 -8.85 -13.12
CA GLU A 36 30.37 -7.81 -14.10
C GLU A 36 30.02 -8.17 -15.57
N ALA A 37 29.82 -9.45 -15.87
CA ALA A 37 29.53 -9.95 -17.22
C ALA A 37 28.08 -10.42 -17.40
N ALA A 38 27.28 -10.46 -16.32
CA ALA A 38 25.90 -10.92 -16.38
C ALA A 38 24.97 -9.83 -16.89
N ALA A 39 24.02 -10.23 -17.74
CA ALA A 39 22.91 -9.37 -18.15
C ALA A 39 21.85 -9.26 -17.02
N ASP A 40 21.82 -10.26 -16.12
CA ASP A 40 20.84 -10.32 -15.05
C ASP A 40 21.13 -9.31 -13.96
N THR A 41 20.12 -8.57 -13.57
CA THR A 41 20.22 -7.41 -12.68
C THR A 41 19.07 -7.45 -11.66
N LEU A 42 19.39 -7.17 -10.40
CA LEU A 42 18.40 -6.80 -9.40
C LEU A 42 18.08 -5.31 -9.55
N PHE A 43 16.83 -5.00 -9.81
CA PHE A 43 16.28 -3.65 -9.73
C PHE A 43 15.47 -3.52 -8.44
N LEU A 44 15.83 -2.57 -7.60
CA LEU A 44 15.08 -2.21 -6.40
C LEU A 44 14.78 -0.72 -6.43
N SER A 45 13.54 -0.35 -6.16
CA SER A 45 13.13 1.04 -5.92
C SER A 45 12.25 1.10 -4.68
N ILE A 46 12.65 1.88 -3.70
CA ILE A 46 11.89 2.15 -2.47
C ILE A 46 11.62 3.65 -2.42
N ASN A 47 10.36 4.02 -2.35
CA ASN A 47 9.90 5.40 -2.14
C ASN A 47 8.80 5.39 -1.09
N LEU A 48 9.15 5.71 0.16
CA LEU A 48 8.23 5.66 1.30
C LEU A 48 8.12 7.02 1.96
N GLU A 49 6.93 7.61 1.91
CA GLU A 49 6.59 8.75 2.74
C GLU A 49 6.31 8.28 4.17
N TYR A 50 6.93 8.92 5.16
CA TYR A 50 6.77 8.61 6.57
C TYR A 50 6.60 9.87 7.41
N VAL A 51 6.08 9.71 8.63
CA VAL A 51 5.77 10.82 9.53
C VAL A 51 7.03 11.25 10.29
N THR A 52 7.40 12.53 10.19
CA THR A 52 8.49 13.13 10.97
C THR A 52 7.98 13.94 12.16
N GLN A 53 6.75 14.42 12.07
CA GLN A 53 6.05 15.12 13.15
C GLN A 53 4.55 14.83 13.08
N GLY A 54 4.00 14.22 14.10
CA GLY A 54 2.58 13.99 14.30
C GLY A 54 2.03 14.73 15.50
N PRO A 55 0.82 14.44 15.94
CA PRO A 55 0.17 15.10 17.08
C PRO A 55 0.90 14.80 18.41
N SER A 56 1.58 13.69 18.51
CA SER A 56 2.47 13.31 19.61
C SER A 56 3.60 12.41 19.12
N PRO A 57 4.70 12.26 19.86
CA PRO A 57 5.76 11.31 19.52
C PRO A 57 5.23 9.86 19.40
N ALA A 58 4.34 9.44 20.30
CA ALA A 58 3.75 8.11 20.28
C ALA A 58 2.89 7.87 19.04
N ALA A 59 2.09 8.85 18.62
CA ALA A 59 1.28 8.73 17.41
C ALA A 59 2.15 8.70 16.14
N THR A 60 3.25 9.48 16.11
CA THR A 60 4.24 9.45 15.03
C THR A 60 4.87 8.07 14.91
N GLU A 61 5.32 7.52 16.03
CA GLU A 61 5.93 6.19 16.10
C GLU A 61 4.94 5.11 15.64
N GLN A 62 3.71 5.13 16.17
CA GLN A 62 2.69 4.15 15.83
C GLN A 62 2.35 4.14 14.34
N MET A 63 2.22 5.30 13.69
CA MET A 63 2.01 5.39 12.24
C MET A 63 3.19 4.81 11.47
N ASN A 64 4.42 5.16 11.83
CA ASN A 64 5.61 4.69 11.12
C ASN A 64 5.80 3.19 11.29
N GLN A 65 5.60 2.64 12.49
CA GLN A 65 5.67 1.20 12.73
C GLN A 65 4.65 0.43 11.89
N ALA A 66 3.43 0.95 11.78
CA ALA A 66 2.39 0.36 10.96
C ALA A 66 2.75 0.39 9.45
N ILE A 67 3.34 1.50 8.98
CA ILE A 67 3.84 1.61 7.61
C ILE A 67 4.95 0.58 7.36
N LEU A 68 5.89 0.43 8.28
CA LEU A 68 6.99 -0.52 8.16
C LEU A 68 6.52 -1.97 8.14
N VAL A 69 5.59 -2.33 9.04
CA VAL A 69 4.97 -3.66 9.07
C VAL A 69 4.35 -4.00 7.72
N GLN A 70 3.55 -3.08 7.17
CA GLN A 70 2.87 -3.29 5.89
C GLN A 70 3.82 -3.25 4.69
N ALA A 71 4.83 -2.37 4.71
CA ALA A 71 5.75 -2.16 3.60
C ALA A 71 6.74 -3.32 3.43
N PHE A 72 7.19 -3.90 4.53
CA PHE A 72 8.26 -4.91 4.52
C PHE A 72 7.80 -6.29 5.01
N ASP A 73 6.49 -6.50 5.14
CA ASP A 73 5.87 -7.77 5.60
C ASP A 73 6.49 -8.28 6.91
N LEU A 74 6.52 -7.40 7.91
CA LEU A 74 7.09 -7.69 9.22
C LEU A 74 6.01 -8.15 10.21
N GLU A 75 6.36 -9.02 11.16
CA GLU A 75 5.47 -9.36 12.27
C GLU A 75 5.28 -8.16 13.21
N GLU A 76 6.35 -7.44 13.50
CA GLU A 76 6.35 -6.23 14.31
C GLU A 76 7.26 -5.17 13.66
N GLY A 77 6.88 -3.90 13.79
CA GLY A 77 7.72 -2.80 13.33
C GLY A 77 8.83 -2.52 14.34
N GLU A 78 10.07 -2.53 13.90
CA GLU A 78 11.25 -2.23 14.71
C GLU A 78 12.21 -1.29 14.01
N GLY A 79 12.74 -0.33 14.76
CA GLY A 79 13.72 0.63 14.27
C GLY A 79 13.12 1.78 13.47
N SER A 80 13.98 2.57 12.87
CA SER A 80 13.57 3.67 11.98
C SER A 80 13.22 3.14 10.57
N VAL A 81 12.55 3.98 9.79
CA VAL A 81 12.23 3.68 8.38
C VAL A 81 13.52 3.38 7.59
N GLU A 82 14.54 4.22 7.80
CA GLU A 82 15.84 4.06 7.12
C GLU A 82 16.54 2.75 7.49
N GLU A 83 16.63 2.42 8.78
CA GLU A 83 17.27 1.17 9.24
C GLU A 83 16.54 -0.07 8.72
N THR A 84 15.22 -0.04 8.71
CA THR A 84 14.40 -1.16 8.23
C THR A 84 14.51 -1.32 6.71
N ALA A 85 14.47 -0.23 5.95
CA ALA A 85 14.65 -0.26 4.50
C ALA A 85 16.05 -0.76 4.09
N ILE A 86 17.09 -0.36 4.83
CA ILE A 86 18.47 -0.87 4.61
C ILE A 86 18.53 -2.38 4.86
N ARG A 87 17.95 -2.88 5.96
CA ARG A 87 17.91 -4.33 6.24
C ARG A 87 17.16 -5.11 5.15
N TYR A 88 16.02 -4.58 4.72
CA TYR A 88 15.27 -5.19 3.61
C TYR A 88 16.11 -5.28 2.34
N ARG A 89 16.76 -4.17 1.94
CA ARG A 89 17.65 -4.13 0.78
C ARG A 89 18.79 -5.14 0.88
N GLU A 90 19.47 -5.19 2.02
CA GLU A 90 20.58 -6.12 2.24
C GLU A 90 20.13 -7.59 2.16
N GLY A 91 18.98 -7.91 2.75
CA GLY A 91 18.37 -9.23 2.65
C GLY A 91 17.98 -9.61 1.22
N LEU A 92 17.40 -8.66 0.47
CA LEU A 92 17.03 -8.86 -0.93
C LEU A 92 18.27 -9.07 -1.83
N ILE A 93 19.35 -8.32 -1.60
CA ILE A 93 20.62 -8.50 -2.30
C ILE A 93 21.20 -9.89 -2.04
N ASP A 94 21.25 -10.32 -0.77
CA ASP A 94 21.75 -11.64 -0.39
C ASP A 94 20.93 -12.76 -1.06
N GLN A 95 19.63 -12.66 -1.00
CA GLN A 95 18.72 -13.62 -1.64
C GLN A 95 18.92 -13.64 -3.16
N TYR A 96 18.98 -12.47 -3.82
CA TYR A 96 19.20 -12.37 -5.25
C TYR A 96 20.52 -13.03 -5.69
N LEU A 97 21.61 -12.74 -4.99
CA LEU A 97 22.93 -13.28 -5.34
C LEU A 97 23.02 -14.80 -5.17
N ASN A 98 22.27 -15.36 -4.23
CA ASN A 98 22.27 -16.80 -3.92
C ASN A 98 21.25 -17.61 -4.72
N GLU A 99 20.09 -17.05 -5.08
CA GLU A 99 18.94 -17.81 -5.57
C GLU A 99 18.52 -17.45 -7.01
N ALA A 100 18.86 -16.24 -7.50
CA ALA A 100 18.31 -15.78 -8.78
C ALA A 100 19.03 -16.41 -9.98
N ASP A 101 18.23 -16.87 -10.95
CA ASP A 101 18.70 -17.32 -12.27
C ASP A 101 18.42 -16.32 -13.40
N PHE A 102 17.78 -15.17 -13.07
CA PHE A 102 17.40 -14.10 -14.01
C PHE A 102 17.27 -12.77 -13.23
N SER A 103 16.98 -11.69 -13.95
CA SER A 103 16.74 -10.38 -13.34
C SER A 103 15.54 -10.39 -12.40
N TRP A 104 15.68 -9.74 -11.25
CA TRP A 104 14.61 -9.48 -10.29
C TRP A 104 14.26 -8.00 -10.29
N GLU A 105 13.03 -7.70 -9.97
CA GLU A 105 12.53 -6.34 -9.81
C GLU A 105 11.61 -6.23 -8.61
N ASP A 106 11.92 -5.30 -7.70
CA ASP A 106 11.10 -4.94 -6.55
C ASP A 106 10.89 -3.44 -6.54
N GLN A 107 9.63 -3.01 -6.56
CA GLN A 107 9.26 -1.60 -6.44
C GLN A 107 8.27 -1.43 -5.28
N LEU A 108 8.63 -0.59 -4.34
CA LEU A 108 7.82 -0.27 -3.16
C LEU A 108 7.57 1.25 -3.11
N GLN A 109 6.31 1.63 -3.19
CA GLN A 109 5.90 3.03 -3.14
C GLN A 109 4.80 3.22 -2.10
N GLY A 110 5.03 4.11 -1.13
CA GLY A 110 4.06 4.43 -0.10
C GLY A 110 3.92 5.92 0.12
N ASN A 111 2.70 6.42 0.19
CA ASN A 111 2.46 7.85 0.41
C ASN A 111 1.11 8.13 1.08
N PHE A 112 1.05 9.25 1.81
CA PHE A 112 -0.21 9.78 2.30
C PHE A 112 -1.00 10.39 1.14
N THR A 113 -2.22 9.89 0.91
CA THR A 113 -3.03 10.31 -0.24
C THR A 113 -3.96 11.47 0.08
N GLN A 114 -4.87 11.28 1.00
CA GLN A 114 -5.86 12.29 1.35
C GLN A 114 -6.12 12.36 2.86
N LYS A 115 -6.48 13.58 3.29
CA LYS A 115 -7.00 13.86 4.62
C LYS A 115 -8.50 14.02 4.55
N TYR A 116 -9.23 13.36 5.44
CA TYR A 116 -10.64 13.61 5.64
C TYR A 116 -10.97 13.63 7.14
N LYS A 117 -11.48 14.76 7.65
CA LYS A 117 -11.69 14.95 9.10
C LYS A 117 -10.42 14.62 9.91
N ASN A 118 -10.54 13.68 10.82
CA ASN A 118 -9.42 13.18 11.66
C ASN A 118 -8.72 11.95 11.07
N TYR A 119 -8.97 11.62 9.81
CA TYR A 119 -8.39 10.45 9.15
C TYR A 119 -7.26 10.86 8.23
N ARG A 120 -6.23 10.02 8.16
CA ARG A 120 -5.15 10.06 7.19
C ARG A 120 -5.14 8.76 6.44
N ASN A 121 -5.23 8.83 5.13
CA ASN A 121 -5.13 7.65 4.29
C ASN A 121 -3.71 7.52 3.78
N TYR A 122 -3.20 6.31 3.83
CA TYR A 122 -1.91 5.92 3.28
C TYR A 122 -2.12 4.84 2.24
N LEU A 123 -1.52 5.01 1.08
CA LEU A 123 -1.52 4.05 -0.01
C LEU A 123 -0.12 3.45 -0.11
N LEU A 124 -0.03 2.12 -0.11
CA LEU A 124 1.17 1.37 -0.37
C LEU A 124 0.96 0.54 -1.63
N SER A 125 1.84 0.70 -2.60
CA SER A 125 1.91 -0.13 -3.81
C SER A 125 3.20 -0.90 -3.79
N TYR A 126 3.12 -2.19 -4.00
CA TYR A 126 4.26 -3.08 -4.12
C TYR A 126 4.15 -3.85 -5.43
N TYR A 127 5.21 -3.82 -6.23
CA TYR A 127 5.37 -4.65 -7.41
C TYR A 127 6.62 -5.49 -7.25
N ASN A 128 6.51 -6.79 -7.57
CA ASN A 128 7.68 -7.63 -7.67
C ASN A 128 7.63 -8.52 -8.92
N PHE A 129 8.81 -8.81 -9.44
CA PHE A 129 9.03 -9.84 -10.45
C PHE A 129 10.24 -10.67 -10.03
N ARG A 130 9.98 -11.93 -9.74
CA ARG A 130 11.00 -12.93 -9.35
C ARG A 130 10.95 -14.14 -10.27
N GLY A 131 10.64 -13.90 -11.55
CA GLY A 131 10.49 -14.89 -12.60
C GLY A 131 9.06 -15.30 -12.86
N GLY A 132 8.90 -16.13 -13.90
CA GLY A 132 7.60 -16.56 -14.38
C GLY A 132 7.06 -15.70 -15.51
N ALA A 133 5.74 -15.75 -15.73
CA ALA A 133 5.09 -15.10 -16.87
C ALA A 133 4.93 -13.59 -16.71
N HIS A 134 4.81 -13.09 -15.48
CA HIS A 134 4.60 -11.67 -15.14
C HIS A 134 4.95 -11.40 -13.68
N GLY A 135 5.16 -10.13 -13.34
CA GLY A 135 5.24 -9.69 -11.95
C GLY A 135 3.88 -9.63 -11.28
N ILE A 136 3.89 -9.37 -9.98
CA ILE A 136 2.67 -9.19 -9.18
C ILE A 136 2.70 -7.78 -8.60
N GLN A 137 1.58 -7.06 -8.79
CA GLN A 137 1.33 -5.79 -8.13
C GLN A 137 0.27 -5.97 -7.06
N THR A 138 0.53 -5.44 -5.87
CA THR A 138 -0.45 -5.32 -4.78
C THR A 138 -0.58 -3.87 -4.35
N VAL A 139 -1.77 -3.51 -3.86
CA VAL A 139 -2.06 -2.17 -3.33
C VAL A 139 -2.77 -2.31 -2.00
N SER A 140 -2.19 -1.74 -0.96
CA SER A 140 -2.76 -1.72 0.38
C SER A 140 -3.13 -0.29 0.78
N GLN A 141 -4.31 -0.14 1.36
CA GLN A 141 -4.76 1.13 1.95
C GLN A 141 -4.79 1.00 3.46
N MET A 142 -4.29 2.00 4.15
CA MET A 142 -4.34 2.13 5.60
C MET A 142 -5.03 3.42 5.98
N VAL A 143 -5.95 3.37 6.93
CA VAL A 143 -6.60 4.56 7.50
C VAL A 143 -6.10 4.76 8.90
N PHE A 144 -5.50 5.91 9.16
CA PHE A 144 -5.03 6.28 10.49
C PHE A 144 -5.95 7.30 11.16
N ASP A 145 -6.21 7.11 12.44
CA ASP A 145 -6.70 8.20 13.29
C ASP A 145 -5.59 9.24 13.45
N ALA A 146 -5.83 10.45 12.98
CA ALA A 146 -4.82 11.52 12.97
C ALA A 146 -4.44 12.04 14.36
N LYS A 147 -5.16 11.67 15.45
CA LYS A 147 -4.86 12.09 16.81
C LYS A 147 -4.02 11.06 17.55
N THR A 148 -4.34 9.78 17.35
CA THR A 148 -3.71 8.68 18.09
C THR A 148 -2.61 7.98 17.29
N GLY A 149 -2.66 8.04 15.95
CA GLY A 149 -1.79 7.28 15.06
C GLY A 149 -2.24 5.83 14.85
N ALA A 150 -3.34 5.41 15.46
CA ALA A 150 -3.84 4.05 15.34
C ALA A 150 -4.36 3.78 13.91
N ILE A 151 -4.09 2.58 13.39
CA ILE A 151 -4.78 2.05 12.20
C ILE A 151 -6.23 1.80 12.59
N LEU A 152 -7.13 2.21 11.71
CA LEU A 152 -8.57 1.99 11.84
C LEU A 152 -8.99 0.82 10.94
N SER A 153 -9.80 -0.05 11.51
CA SER A 153 -10.50 -1.13 10.83
C SER A 153 -11.89 -0.69 10.39
N GLU A 154 -12.55 -1.47 9.55
CA GLU A 154 -13.96 -1.25 9.22
C GLU A 154 -14.87 -1.26 10.46
N GLY A 155 -14.53 -2.11 11.44
CA GLY A 155 -15.24 -2.15 12.73
C GLY A 155 -15.20 -0.84 13.53
N ASP A 156 -14.31 0.09 13.24
CA ASP A 156 -14.28 1.42 13.86
C ASP A 156 -15.34 2.36 13.27
N PHE A 157 -15.81 2.08 12.06
CA PHE A 157 -16.80 2.87 11.34
C PHE A 157 -18.19 2.25 11.41
N PHE A 158 -18.30 0.93 11.32
CA PHE A 158 -19.55 0.22 11.13
C PHE A 158 -20.09 -0.43 12.40
N SER A 159 -21.41 -0.51 12.51
CA SER A 159 -22.11 -1.30 13.52
C SER A 159 -22.03 -2.79 13.18
N ASP A 160 -22.22 -3.65 14.16
CA ASP A 160 -22.20 -5.11 13.99
C ASP A 160 -23.20 -5.57 12.90
N GLY A 161 -22.78 -6.52 12.09
CA GLY A 161 -23.59 -7.10 11.02
C GLY A 161 -23.62 -6.30 9.71
N TYR A 162 -22.72 -5.32 9.55
CA TYR A 162 -22.58 -4.51 8.33
C TYR A 162 -22.05 -5.30 7.13
N GLU A 163 -21.33 -6.38 7.35
CA GLU A 163 -20.51 -7.07 6.34
C GLU A 163 -21.38 -7.51 5.15
N LYS A 164 -22.51 -8.16 5.43
CA LYS A 164 -23.39 -8.67 4.38
C LYS A 164 -24.05 -7.56 3.56
N PRO A 165 -24.74 -6.57 4.15
CA PRO A 165 -25.36 -5.50 3.37
C PRO A 165 -24.34 -4.60 2.67
N VAL A 166 -23.18 -4.34 3.26
CA VAL A 166 -22.13 -3.57 2.58
C VAL A 166 -21.52 -4.36 1.41
N ALA A 167 -21.37 -5.69 1.54
CA ALA A 167 -20.95 -6.53 0.42
C ALA A 167 -21.91 -6.46 -0.77
N GLU A 168 -23.22 -6.42 -0.53
CA GLU A 168 -24.22 -6.28 -1.60
C GLU A 168 -24.07 -4.92 -2.32
N LEU A 169 -23.83 -3.84 -1.58
CA LEU A 169 -23.55 -2.52 -2.16
C LEU A 169 -22.25 -2.49 -2.96
N LEU A 170 -21.19 -3.11 -2.45
CA LEU A 170 -19.89 -3.20 -3.13
C LEU A 170 -20.01 -3.97 -4.46
N ARG A 171 -20.71 -5.11 -4.47
CA ARG A 171 -20.94 -5.90 -5.70
C ARG A 171 -21.69 -5.10 -6.75
N GLU A 172 -22.71 -4.33 -6.34
CA GLU A 172 -23.43 -3.48 -7.26
C GLU A 172 -22.55 -2.35 -7.79
N ALA A 173 -21.75 -1.70 -6.94
CA ALA A 173 -20.80 -0.65 -7.34
C ALA A 173 -19.77 -1.17 -8.34
N VAL A 174 -19.17 -2.35 -8.07
CA VAL A 174 -18.23 -3.01 -9.00
C VAL A 174 -18.93 -3.32 -10.32
N ARG A 175 -20.14 -3.92 -10.29
CA ARG A 175 -20.87 -4.24 -11.52
C ARG A 175 -21.13 -3.01 -12.37
N VAL A 176 -21.57 -1.91 -11.76
CA VAL A 176 -21.85 -0.66 -12.47
C VAL A 176 -20.59 -0.07 -13.07
N SER A 177 -19.52 0.05 -12.29
CA SER A 177 -18.23 0.59 -12.75
C SER A 177 -17.65 -0.25 -13.89
N MET A 178 -17.53 -1.57 -13.70
CA MET A 178 -16.98 -2.47 -14.71
C MET A 178 -17.80 -2.51 -15.99
N THR A 179 -19.14 -2.45 -15.90
CA THR A 179 -20.00 -2.38 -17.08
C THR A 179 -19.76 -1.10 -17.88
N ALA A 180 -19.45 0.00 -17.20
CA ALA A 180 -19.20 1.28 -17.85
C ALA A 180 -17.77 1.39 -18.44
N GLU A 181 -16.76 0.85 -17.75
CA GLU A 181 -15.35 1.05 -18.06
C GLU A 181 -14.74 -0.09 -18.87
N ALA A 182 -15.13 -1.33 -18.57
CA ALA A 182 -14.56 -2.56 -19.16
C ALA A 182 -15.62 -3.67 -19.23
N PRO A 183 -16.68 -3.49 -20.05
CA PRO A 183 -17.82 -4.41 -20.09
C PRO A 183 -17.44 -5.85 -20.44
N GLU A 184 -16.37 -6.04 -21.20
CA GLU A 184 -15.84 -7.37 -21.59
C GLU A 184 -15.20 -8.13 -20.42
N LEU A 185 -14.85 -7.43 -19.33
CA LEU A 185 -14.22 -8.03 -18.15
C LEU A 185 -15.21 -8.34 -17.02
N VAL A 186 -16.45 -7.85 -17.10
CA VAL A 186 -17.47 -8.04 -16.03
C VAL A 186 -17.65 -9.50 -15.66
N GLU A 187 -17.72 -10.38 -16.65
CA GLU A 187 -17.91 -11.83 -16.45
C GLU A 187 -16.71 -12.52 -15.76
N LEU A 188 -15.55 -11.85 -15.72
CA LEU A 188 -14.37 -12.36 -15.04
C LEU A 188 -14.37 -12.03 -13.54
N VAL A 189 -15.23 -11.11 -13.09
CA VAL A 189 -15.30 -10.71 -11.69
C VAL A 189 -15.95 -11.79 -10.84
N MET A 190 -15.25 -12.25 -9.85
CA MET A 190 -15.75 -13.18 -8.82
C MET A 190 -16.60 -12.42 -7.82
N MET A 191 -17.86 -12.12 -8.16
CA MET A 191 -18.75 -11.25 -7.35
C MET A 191 -18.88 -11.69 -5.90
N ASP A 192 -18.79 -12.98 -5.60
CA ASP A 192 -18.86 -13.50 -4.23
C ASP A 192 -17.62 -13.12 -3.39
N ALA A 193 -16.49 -12.86 -4.03
CA ALA A 193 -15.27 -12.38 -3.38
C ALA A 193 -15.30 -10.87 -3.09
N ILE A 194 -16.22 -10.13 -3.69
CA ILE A 194 -16.40 -8.70 -3.43
C ILE A 194 -17.14 -8.53 -2.10
N VAL A 195 -16.37 -8.36 -1.05
CA VAL A 195 -16.85 -8.17 0.34
C VAL A 195 -15.94 -7.15 1.06
N PRO A 196 -16.38 -6.53 2.16
CA PRO A 196 -15.47 -5.76 3.01
C PRO A 196 -14.24 -6.61 3.38
N ASN A 197 -13.04 -6.13 3.01
CA ASN A 197 -11.80 -6.90 3.09
C ASN A 197 -10.71 -6.20 3.90
N GLY A 198 -11.04 -5.07 4.57
CA GLY A 198 -10.08 -4.28 5.34
C GLY A 198 -9.15 -3.38 4.49
N ASN A 199 -9.16 -3.51 3.17
CA ASN A 199 -8.35 -2.71 2.27
C ASN A 199 -9.16 -1.51 1.73
N PHE A 200 -9.28 -0.48 2.55
CA PHE A 200 -10.16 0.66 2.27
C PHE A 200 -9.52 2.00 2.60
N SER A 201 -10.06 3.05 2.00
CA SER A 201 -9.78 4.44 2.33
C SER A 201 -11.05 5.22 2.65
N VAL A 202 -10.89 6.36 3.33
CA VAL A 202 -11.99 7.21 3.79
C VAL A 202 -11.84 8.62 3.22
N GLY A 203 -12.80 9.05 2.43
CA GLY A 203 -12.77 10.33 1.74
C GLY A 203 -13.99 11.22 2.00
N LYS A 204 -13.97 12.40 1.38
CA LYS A 204 -15.08 13.35 1.45
C LYS A 204 -16.39 12.76 0.94
N ASN A 205 -16.32 11.95 -0.10
CA ASN A 205 -17.49 11.44 -0.82
C ASN A 205 -17.97 10.08 -0.32
N GLY A 206 -17.17 9.38 0.52
CA GLY A 206 -17.50 8.04 1.00
C GLY A 206 -16.24 7.25 1.35
N MET A 207 -16.35 5.94 1.23
CA MET A 207 -15.27 4.99 1.41
C MET A 207 -15.02 4.23 0.11
N GLU A 208 -13.74 3.94 -0.18
CA GLU A 208 -13.32 3.15 -1.33
C GLU A 208 -12.65 1.87 -0.83
N TRP A 209 -12.99 0.75 -1.43
CA TRP A 209 -12.34 -0.55 -1.24
C TRP A 209 -11.54 -0.95 -2.46
N ILE A 210 -10.40 -1.61 -2.25
CA ILE A 210 -9.55 -2.16 -3.29
C ILE A 210 -9.49 -3.68 -3.13
N PHE A 211 -9.61 -4.38 -4.26
CA PHE A 211 -9.51 -5.83 -4.38
C PHE A 211 -8.32 -6.17 -5.27
N GLN A 212 -7.46 -7.07 -4.81
CA GLN A 212 -6.23 -7.44 -5.48
C GLN A 212 -6.47 -8.29 -6.73
N PRO A 213 -5.52 -8.35 -7.67
CA PRO A 213 -5.46 -9.43 -8.65
C PRO A 213 -5.52 -10.78 -7.94
N TYR A 214 -6.27 -11.72 -8.51
CA TYR A 214 -6.59 -13.04 -7.95
C TYR A 214 -7.55 -13.04 -6.75
N GLU A 215 -7.81 -11.92 -6.09
CA GLU A 215 -8.87 -11.79 -5.09
C GLU A 215 -10.24 -11.61 -5.78
N ALA A 216 -10.36 -10.64 -6.66
CA ALA A 216 -11.61 -10.32 -7.36
C ALA A 216 -11.82 -11.11 -8.66
N GLY A 217 -10.80 -11.82 -9.15
CA GLY A 217 -10.83 -12.59 -10.41
C GLY A 217 -9.43 -12.90 -10.94
N PRO A 218 -9.29 -13.34 -12.20
CA PRO A 218 -7.99 -13.67 -12.77
C PRO A 218 -7.09 -12.45 -12.88
N TYR A 219 -5.77 -12.68 -12.97
CA TYR A 219 -4.74 -11.63 -13.07
C TYR A 219 -5.05 -10.56 -14.14
N ALA A 220 -5.59 -10.98 -15.28
CA ALA A 220 -5.95 -10.08 -16.38
C ALA A 220 -7.00 -9.02 -16.00
N LEU A 221 -7.76 -9.23 -14.92
CA LEU A 221 -8.71 -8.26 -14.40
C LEU A 221 -8.00 -7.05 -13.74
N GLY A 222 -6.77 -7.26 -13.25
CA GLY A 222 -6.04 -6.23 -12.51
C GLY A 222 -6.63 -5.97 -11.13
N ILE A 223 -6.40 -4.76 -10.65
CA ILE A 223 -6.96 -4.25 -9.39
C ILE A 223 -8.38 -3.77 -9.66
N VAL A 224 -9.33 -4.21 -8.83
CA VAL A 224 -10.72 -3.75 -8.85
C VAL A 224 -10.95 -2.83 -7.67
N SER A 225 -11.66 -1.74 -7.87
CA SER A 225 -12.07 -0.85 -6.77
C SER A 225 -13.58 -0.58 -6.78
N ALA A 226 -14.10 -0.24 -5.61
CA ALA A 226 -15.48 0.15 -5.42
C ALA A 226 -15.59 1.29 -4.41
N THR A 227 -16.27 2.37 -4.78
CA THR A 227 -16.57 3.48 -3.89
C THR A 227 -18.04 3.47 -3.50
N LEU A 228 -18.32 3.52 -2.18
CA LEU A 228 -19.65 3.69 -1.63
C LEU A 228 -19.79 5.08 -1.00
N GLY A 229 -20.81 5.81 -1.42
CA GLY A 229 -21.11 7.15 -0.88
C GLY A 229 -21.61 7.10 0.57
N TRP A 230 -21.41 8.18 1.32
CA TRP A 230 -21.87 8.27 2.71
C TRP A 230 -23.37 8.05 2.87
N ASP A 231 -24.20 8.45 1.89
CA ASP A 231 -25.65 8.22 1.95
C ASP A 231 -26.01 6.72 1.87
N GLN A 232 -25.22 5.93 1.12
CA GLN A 232 -25.38 4.48 1.02
C GLN A 232 -24.92 3.78 2.31
N LEU A 233 -23.83 4.26 2.92
CA LEU A 233 -23.23 3.69 4.12
C LEU A 233 -23.94 4.08 5.41
N LYS A 234 -24.63 5.21 5.43
CA LYS A 234 -25.27 5.79 6.62
C LYS A 234 -26.09 4.82 7.48
N PRO A 235 -26.87 3.87 6.91
CA PRO A 235 -27.65 2.92 7.71
C PRO A 235 -26.80 1.96 8.56
N TYR A 236 -25.53 1.79 8.23
CA TYR A 236 -24.63 0.80 8.80
C TYR A 236 -23.54 1.42 9.70
N LEU A 237 -23.42 2.76 9.70
CA LEU A 237 -22.43 3.47 10.51
C LEU A 237 -22.82 3.46 12.00
N LYS A 238 -21.79 3.55 12.88
CA LYS A 238 -21.92 3.76 14.34
C LYS A 238 -22.44 5.15 14.66
#